data_821f1f51ec7d67f180dc5b73ed39a3a6
#
_entry.id   821f1f51ec7d67f180dc5b73ed39a3a6
#
_cell.length_a   1.000
_cell.length_b   1.000
_cell.length_c   1.000
_cell.angle_alpha   90.00
_cell.angle_beta   90.00
_cell.angle_gamma   90.00
#
_symmetry.space_group_name_H-M   'P 1'
#
loop_
_entity.id
_entity.type
_entity.pdbx_description
1 polymer ?
#
loop_
_entity_poly.entity_id
_entity_poly.type
_entity_poly.pdbx_seq_one_letter_code
_entity_poly.pdbx_strand_id
1 'polypeptide(L)'
;MKMHQVTGLSCLIGIAPNKLLAKIASDMQKPDGLTVITPADIETRIWPLSVRKLWGVGPKTEAHLKAVNINTIGELASLPLERLIEEFNNSYGNYLYSASRGLDESQVVTHWEPKSSSRETTFQSDIYNWQEIAKNLADLCREVSKDLKRSGYRGKTITVKVRYSDFKTVTRAKTLDRVADSVEEIRKAAFECLARVELKNKKVRLIGLRQSRKGRCIIRWVRCPIVSIIR
;
A
#
# COMPACT_ATOMS: atom_id res chain seq x y z
N MET A 1 15.68 7.58 -27.38
CA MET A 1 15.16 8.66 -26.47
C MET A 1 16.32 9.37 -25.81
N LYS A 2 16.25 10.73 -25.65
CA LYS A 2 17.30 11.52 -24.95
C LYS A 2 17.61 11.02 -23.53
N MET A 3 16.63 10.45 -22.82
CA MET A 3 16.83 9.94 -21.46
C MET A 3 17.86 8.82 -21.41
N HIS A 4 17.76 7.83 -22.27
CA HIS A 4 18.75 6.74 -22.36
C HIS A 4 20.16 7.26 -22.68
N GLN A 5 20.25 8.21 -23.60
CA GLN A 5 21.56 8.80 -24.00
C GLN A 5 22.22 9.57 -22.85
N VAL A 6 21.42 10.22 -21.96
CA VAL A 6 21.94 11.04 -20.87
C VAL A 6 22.19 10.23 -19.60
N THR A 7 21.35 9.21 -19.31
CA THR A 7 21.35 8.50 -18.02
C THR A 7 21.74 7.04 -18.11
N GLY A 8 21.76 6.44 -19.31
CA GLY A 8 21.93 5.00 -19.50
C GLY A 8 20.70 4.16 -19.10
N LEU A 9 19.60 4.80 -18.64
CA LEU A 9 18.40 4.11 -18.16
C LEU A 9 17.35 3.98 -19.28
N SER A 10 16.74 2.79 -19.39
CA SER A 10 15.54 2.60 -20.21
C SER A 10 14.32 3.27 -19.55
N CYS A 11 13.39 3.72 -20.37
CA CYS A 11 12.19 4.42 -19.88
C CYS A 11 10.95 3.92 -20.61
N LEU A 12 9.89 3.69 -19.85
CA LEU A 12 8.57 3.30 -20.35
C LEU A 12 7.59 4.43 -20.12
N ILE A 13 6.92 4.89 -21.16
CA ILE A 13 5.97 5.99 -21.11
C ILE A 13 4.63 5.50 -21.66
N GLY A 14 3.55 5.66 -20.87
CA GLY A 14 2.18 5.47 -21.30
C GLY A 14 1.44 6.79 -21.29
N ILE A 15 0.83 7.16 -22.41
CA ILE A 15 -0.03 8.34 -22.56
C ILE A 15 -1.45 7.84 -22.83
N ALA A 16 -2.42 8.28 -22.01
CA ALA A 16 -3.80 7.86 -22.15
C ALA A 16 -4.75 8.87 -21.46
N PRO A 17 -6.08 8.79 -21.71
CA PRO A 17 -7.05 9.71 -21.13
C PRO A 17 -7.14 9.68 -19.60
N ASN A 18 -6.75 8.57 -18.95
CA ASN A 18 -6.77 8.42 -17.50
C ASN A 18 -5.57 7.61 -16.98
N LYS A 19 -5.40 7.58 -15.66
CA LYS A 19 -4.26 6.92 -15.00
C LYS A 19 -4.23 5.42 -15.22
N LEU A 20 -5.40 4.77 -15.21
CA LEU A 20 -5.53 3.33 -15.40
C LEU A 20 -4.99 2.92 -16.78
N LEU A 21 -5.47 3.55 -17.83
CA LEU A 21 -5.03 3.27 -19.20
C LEU A 21 -3.58 3.66 -19.43
N ALA A 22 -3.12 4.78 -18.85
CA ALA A 22 -1.72 5.20 -18.94
C ALA A 22 -0.78 4.17 -18.29
N LYS A 23 -1.20 3.56 -17.15
CA LYS A 23 -0.45 2.49 -16.49
C LYS A 23 -0.38 1.22 -17.35
N ILE A 24 -1.48 0.81 -17.96
CA ILE A 24 -1.50 -0.34 -18.88
C ILE A 24 -0.62 -0.06 -20.09
N ALA A 25 -0.77 1.13 -20.71
CA ALA A 25 0.03 1.55 -21.87
C ALA A 25 1.53 1.50 -21.59
N SER A 26 1.98 1.96 -20.42
CA SER A 26 3.39 1.95 -20.04
C SER A 26 3.98 0.53 -19.94
N ASP A 27 3.15 -0.50 -19.77
CA ASP A 27 3.59 -1.90 -19.68
C ASP A 27 3.55 -2.67 -21.01
N MET A 28 3.03 -2.06 -22.09
CA MET A 28 2.81 -2.75 -23.38
C MET A 28 4.08 -2.92 -24.20
N GLN A 29 5.03 -1.98 -24.11
CA GLN A 29 6.26 -1.97 -24.93
C GLN A 29 7.53 -2.03 -24.06
N LYS A 30 7.59 -3.02 -23.15
CA LYS A 30 8.80 -3.27 -22.35
C LYS A 30 9.94 -3.84 -23.22
N PRO A 31 11.22 -3.50 -22.96
CA PRO A 31 11.77 -2.73 -21.82
C PRO A 31 11.92 -1.23 -22.08
N ASP A 32 11.71 -0.71 -23.30
CA ASP A 32 11.84 0.70 -23.65
C ASP A 32 10.79 1.08 -24.69
N GLY A 33 9.94 2.05 -24.41
CA GLY A 33 8.87 2.39 -25.33
C GLY A 33 7.97 3.54 -24.89
N LEU A 34 7.30 4.11 -25.91
CA LEU A 34 6.24 5.10 -25.75
C LEU A 34 4.96 4.54 -26.38
N THR A 35 3.95 4.34 -25.55
CA THR A 35 2.65 3.85 -26.00
C THR A 35 1.58 4.92 -25.73
N VAL A 36 0.87 5.29 -26.79
CA VAL A 36 -0.30 6.18 -26.70
C VAL A 36 -1.56 5.31 -26.86
N ILE A 37 -2.51 5.48 -25.98
CA ILE A 37 -3.83 4.85 -25.98
C ILE A 37 -4.91 5.93 -26.01
N THR A 38 -5.80 5.86 -26.97
CA THR A 38 -6.99 6.72 -27.11
C THR A 38 -8.26 5.94 -26.68
N PRO A 39 -9.40 6.59 -26.47
CA PRO A 39 -10.65 5.87 -26.20
C PRO A 39 -11.03 4.85 -27.29
N ALA A 40 -10.72 5.14 -28.56
CA ALA A 40 -10.97 4.24 -29.68
C ALA A 40 -10.11 2.95 -29.66
N ASP A 41 -8.99 2.97 -28.94
CA ASP A 41 -8.08 1.82 -28.83
C ASP A 41 -8.52 0.80 -27.77
N ILE A 42 -9.55 1.09 -26.96
CA ILE A 42 -9.92 0.25 -25.83
C ILE A 42 -10.31 -1.15 -26.28
N GLU A 43 -11.20 -1.25 -27.25
CA GLU A 43 -11.70 -2.54 -27.75
C GLU A 43 -10.64 -3.33 -28.52
N THR A 44 -9.82 -2.64 -29.30
CA THR A 44 -8.85 -3.28 -30.19
C THR A 44 -7.53 -3.60 -29.52
N ARG A 45 -7.09 -2.82 -28.51
CA ARG A 45 -5.77 -2.94 -27.91
C ARG A 45 -5.78 -3.31 -26.43
N ILE A 46 -6.85 -2.96 -25.68
CA ILE A 46 -6.96 -3.24 -24.26
C ILE A 46 -7.76 -4.52 -24.00
N TRP A 47 -8.92 -4.69 -24.63
CA TRP A 47 -9.78 -5.84 -24.42
C TRP A 47 -9.13 -7.20 -24.75
N PRO A 48 -8.26 -7.35 -25.76
CA PRO A 48 -7.55 -8.62 -26.00
C PRO A 48 -6.52 -9.00 -24.92
N LEU A 49 -6.15 -8.06 -24.05
CA LEU A 49 -5.16 -8.32 -23.00
C LEU A 49 -5.74 -9.25 -21.91
N SER A 50 -4.86 -10.08 -21.33
CA SER A 50 -5.21 -10.87 -20.15
C SER A 50 -5.73 -9.97 -19.03
N VAL A 51 -6.74 -10.41 -18.27
CA VAL A 51 -7.26 -9.73 -17.07
C VAL A 51 -6.18 -9.36 -16.06
N ARG A 52 -5.06 -10.12 -16.05
CA ARG A 52 -3.88 -9.85 -15.22
C ARG A 52 -3.22 -8.49 -15.50
N LYS A 53 -3.41 -7.95 -16.70
CA LYS A 53 -2.88 -6.64 -17.09
C LYS A 53 -3.70 -5.48 -16.55
N LEU A 54 -4.92 -5.74 -16.11
CA LEU A 54 -5.76 -4.74 -15.46
C LEU A 54 -5.17 -4.42 -14.07
N TRP A 55 -4.90 -3.15 -13.83
CA TRP A 55 -4.35 -2.72 -12.55
C TRP A 55 -5.33 -3.09 -11.43
N GLY A 56 -4.82 -3.61 -10.32
CA GLY A 56 -5.65 -4.11 -9.21
C GLY A 56 -6.03 -5.60 -9.30
N VAL A 57 -5.86 -6.24 -10.46
CA VAL A 57 -6.07 -7.69 -10.60
C VAL A 57 -4.78 -8.43 -10.22
N GLY A 58 -4.76 -9.00 -9.01
CA GLY A 58 -3.67 -9.84 -8.49
C GLY A 58 -3.80 -11.30 -8.88
N PRO A 59 -2.81 -12.18 -8.53
CA PRO A 59 -2.86 -13.61 -8.86
C PRO A 59 -4.12 -14.32 -8.35
N LYS A 60 -4.61 -13.95 -7.15
CA LYS A 60 -5.83 -14.54 -6.59
C LYS A 60 -7.09 -14.16 -7.38
N THR A 61 -7.21 -12.89 -7.76
CA THR A 61 -8.34 -12.41 -8.56
C THR A 61 -8.27 -12.98 -9.97
N GLU A 62 -7.09 -13.06 -10.57
CA GLU A 62 -6.90 -13.72 -11.86
C GLU A 62 -7.35 -15.18 -11.83
N ALA A 63 -6.92 -15.95 -10.81
CA ALA A 63 -7.34 -17.35 -10.64
C ALA A 63 -8.85 -17.48 -10.48
N HIS A 64 -9.49 -16.57 -9.72
CA HIS A 64 -10.94 -16.55 -9.55
C HIS A 64 -11.66 -16.26 -10.88
N LEU A 65 -11.22 -15.22 -11.62
CA LEU A 65 -11.81 -14.88 -12.92
C LEU A 65 -11.67 -16.03 -13.92
N LYS A 66 -10.50 -16.69 -13.99
CA LYS A 66 -10.28 -17.86 -14.84
C LYS A 66 -11.17 -19.05 -14.47
N ALA A 67 -11.45 -19.26 -13.20
CA ALA A 67 -12.36 -20.32 -12.75
C ALA A 67 -13.80 -20.11 -13.23
N VAL A 68 -14.20 -18.89 -13.56
CA VAL A 68 -15.49 -18.54 -14.16
C VAL A 68 -15.37 -18.20 -15.66
N ASN A 69 -14.32 -18.70 -16.32
CA ASN A 69 -14.02 -18.58 -17.76
C ASN A 69 -13.81 -17.14 -18.24
N ILE A 70 -13.27 -16.24 -17.42
CA ILE A 70 -12.93 -14.86 -17.79
C ILE A 70 -11.39 -14.75 -17.84
N ASN A 71 -10.84 -14.64 -19.05
CA ASN A 71 -9.39 -14.61 -19.30
C ASN A 71 -8.90 -13.26 -19.77
N THR A 72 -9.72 -12.52 -20.50
CA THR A 72 -9.39 -11.23 -21.11
C THR A 72 -10.17 -10.08 -20.50
N ILE A 73 -9.64 -8.86 -20.68
CA ILE A 73 -10.31 -7.63 -20.23
C ILE A 73 -11.65 -7.45 -20.97
N GLY A 74 -11.73 -7.85 -22.25
CA GLY A 74 -12.96 -7.78 -23.03
C GLY A 74 -14.05 -8.72 -22.52
N GLU A 75 -13.70 -9.98 -22.18
CA GLU A 75 -14.63 -10.91 -21.53
C GLU A 75 -15.13 -10.34 -20.20
N LEU A 76 -14.28 -9.72 -19.42
CA LEU A 76 -14.65 -9.04 -18.17
C LEU A 76 -15.57 -7.83 -18.45
N ALA A 77 -15.31 -7.05 -19.51
CA ALA A 77 -16.10 -5.90 -19.90
C ALA A 77 -17.49 -6.28 -20.40
N SER A 78 -17.69 -7.49 -20.93
CA SER A 78 -19.01 -7.97 -21.41
C SER A 78 -19.98 -8.33 -20.28
N LEU A 79 -19.47 -8.48 -19.04
CA LEU A 79 -20.31 -8.86 -17.90
C LEU A 79 -21.16 -7.70 -17.39
N PRO A 80 -22.39 -7.98 -16.93
CA PRO A 80 -23.23 -6.99 -16.24
C PRO A 80 -22.64 -6.69 -14.85
N LEU A 81 -22.93 -5.49 -14.36
CA LEU A 81 -22.41 -5.01 -13.05
C LEU A 81 -22.84 -5.92 -11.89
N GLU A 82 -24.10 -6.35 -11.91
CA GLU A 82 -24.71 -7.19 -10.88
C GLU A 82 -23.91 -8.48 -10.69
N ARG A 83 -23.51 -9.13 -11.79
CA ARG A 83 -22.70 -10.35 -11.76
C ARG A 83 -21.33 -10.12 -11.11
N LEU A 84 -20.69 -9.00 -11.39
CA LEU A 84 -19.40 -8.65 -10.79
C LEU A 84 -19.53 -8.32 -9.28
N ILE A 85 -20.64 -7.72 -8.87
CA ILE A 85 -20.92 -7.45 -7.46
C ILE A 85 -21.16 -8.76 -6.68
N GLU A 86 -21.89 -9.70 -7.25
CA GLU A 86 -22.13 -11.03 -6.67
C GLU A 86 -20.81 -11.79 -6.46
N GLU A 87 -19.92 -11.81 -7.46
CA GLU A 87 -18.65 -12.53 -7.41
C GLU A 87 -17.61 -11.89 -6.47
N PHE A 88 -17.56 -10.57 -6.37
CA PHE A 88 -16.44 -9.85 -5.75
C PHE A 88 -16.82 -8.91 -4.60
N ASN A 89 -18.01 -8.58 -4.35
CA ASN A 89 -18.59 -7.53 -3.52
C ASN A 89 -18.81 -6.19 -4.26
N ASN A 90 -19.61 -5.32 -3.63
CA ASN A 90 -20.04 -4.06 -4.24
C ASN A 90 -18.85 -3.16 -4.67
N SER A 91 -17.87 -2.93 -3.79
CA SER A 91 -16.77 -2.00 -4.10
C SER A 91 -15.87 -2.50 -5.22
N TYR A 92 -15.48 -3.77 -5.16
CA TYR A 92 -14.54 -4.32 -6.15
C TYR A 92 -15.23 -4.69 -7.46
N GLY A 93 -16.50 -5.12 -7.42
CA GLY A 93 -17.31 -5.35 -8.63
C GLY A 93 -17.49 -4.08 -9.44
N ASN A 94 -17.86 -2.96 -8.80
CA ASN A 94 -17.93 -1.64 -9.46
C ASN A 94 -16.58 -1.21 -10.05
N TYR A 95 -15.48 -1.44 -9.31
CA TYR A 95 -14.14 -1.16 -9.84
C TYR A 95 -13.85 -1.97 -11.11
N LEU A 96 -14.06 -3.29 -11.09
CA LEU A 96 -13.81 -4.16 -12.24
C LEU A 96 -14.67 -3.80 -13.44
N TYR A 97 -15.94 -3.45 -13.20
CA TYR A 97 -16.88 -3.01 -14.23
C TYR A 97 -16.39 -1.76 -14.95
N SER A 98 -16.01 -0.73 -14.21
CA SER A 98 -15.50 0.53 -14.78
C SER A 98 -14.12 0.33 -15.42
N ALA A 99 -13.21 -0.33 -14.72
CA ALA A 99 -11.82 -0.50 -15.16
C ALA A 99 -11.72 -1.32 -16.45
N SER A 100 -12.51 -2.39 -16.63
CA SER A 100 -12.53 -3.20 -17.86
C SER A 100 -13.01 -2.42 -19.09
N ARG A 101 -13.82 -1.39 -18.87
CA ARG A 101 -14.32 -0.48 -19.91
C ARG A 101 -13.41 0.74 -20.13
N GLY A 102 -12.24 0.75 -19.45
CA GLY A 102 -11.28 1.84 -19.54
C GLY A 102 -11.70 3.12 -18.80
N LEU A 103 -12.69 3.04 -17.92
CA LEU A 103 -13.20 4.17 -17.15
C LEU A 103 -12.47 4.28 -15.82
N ASP A 104 -11.86 5.45 -15.54
CA ASP A 104 -11.21 5.79 -14.28
C ASP A 104 -11.27 7.29 -14.06
N GLU A 105 -12.08 7.72 -13.10
CA GLU A 105 -12.26 9.12 -12.73
C GLU A 105 -11.28 9.57 -11.64
N SER A 106 -10.37 8.70 -11.22
CA SER A 106 -9.43 9.00 -10.16
C SER A 106 -8.47 10.13 -10.55
N GLN A 107 -8.43 11.19 -9.76
CA GLN A 107 -7.59 12.35 -10.03
C GLN A 107 -6.10 12.06 -9.83
N VAL A 108 -5.24 12.82 -10.52
CA VAL A 108 -3.79 12.84 -10.24
C VAL A 108 -3.58 13.56 -8.92
N VAL A 109 -3.11 12.82 -7.91
CA VAL A 109 -2.83 13.35 -6.58
C VAL A 109 -1.43 13.94 -6.57
N THR A 110 -1.33 15.26 -6.49
CA THR A 110 -0.05 16.00 -6.43
C THR A 110 0.44 16.24 -5.01
N HIS A 111 -0.44 16.09 -4.02
CA HIS A 111 -0.12 16.22 -2.61
C HIS A 111 -0.65 15.02 -1.83
N TRP A 112 0.22 14.34 -1.09
CA TRP A 112 -0.14 13.14 -0.34
C TRP A 112 0.27 13.30 1.13
N GLU A 113 -0.69 13.04 2.02
CA GLU A 113 -0.43 12.96 3.45
C GLU A 113 -0.36 11.51 3.92
N PRO A 114 0.71 11.10 4.64
CA PRO A 114 0.84 9.75 5.13
C PRO A 114 -0.25 9.44 6.18
N LYS A 115 -0.95 8.31 5.99
CA LYS A 115 -1.98 7.81 6.93
C LYS A 115 -1.38 7.00 8.09
N SER A 116 -0.12 6.62 8.00
CA SER A 116 0.60 5.85 9.01
C SER A 116 2.10 5.99 8.85
N SER A 117 2.85 5.80 9.95
CA SER A 117 4.30 5.58 9.95
C SER A 117 4.57 4.14 10.40
N SER A 118 5.46 3.43 9.73
CA SER A 118 5.79 2.05 10.07
C SER A 118 7.26 1.73 9.80
N ARG A 119 7.81 0.86 10.63
CA ARG A 119 9.14 0.26 10.48
C ARG A 119 9.04 -1.23 10.71
N GLU A 120 9.79 -2.02 9.99
CA GLU A 120 9.87 -3.46 10.21
C GLU A 120 11.30 -3.96 9.97
N THR A 121 11.67 -5.01 10.68
CA THR A 121 12.97 -5.67 10.57
C THR A 121 12.75 -7.15 10.29
N THR A 122 13.36 -7.65 9.21
CA THR A 122 13.49 -9.09 8.95
C THR A 122 14.82 -9.53 9.52
N PHE A 123 14.82 -10.54 10.38
CA PHE A 123 16.03 -11.09 10.97
C PHE A 123 16.85 -11.87 9.94
N GLN A 124 18.17 -11.85 10.05
CA GLN A 124 19.04 -12.65 9.17
C GLN A 124 18.82 -14.15 9.35
N SER A 125 18.56 -14.59 10.58
CA SER A 125 18.10 -15.92 10.93
C SER A 125 16.86 -15.85 11.81
N ASP A 126 15.96 -16.82 11.66
CA ASP A 126 14.74 -16.87 12.45
C ASP A 126 15.06 -17.10 13.93
N ILE A 127 14.53 -16.28 14.83
CA ILE A 127 14.91 -16.24 16.25
C ILE A 127 13.79 -16.72 17.18
N TYR A 128 14.19 -17.32 18.32
CA TYR A 128 13.31 -17.65 19.46
C TYR A 128 13.51 -16.70 20.64
N ASN A 129 14.63 -15.97 20.65
CA ASN A 129 15.05 -15.19 21.81
C ASN A 129 14.12 -14.01 22.04
N TRP A 130 13.34 -14.07 23.13
CA TRP A 130 12.44 -13.00 23.53
C TRP A 130 13.15 -11.67 23.77
N GLN A 131 14.34 -11.68 24.38
CA GLN A 131 15.08 -10.45 24.66
C GLN A 131 15.51 -9.75 23.38
N GLU A 132 15.91 -10.52 22.37
CA GLU A 132 16.27 -9.99 21.06
C GLU A 132 15.04 -9.43 20.31
N ILE A 133 13.91 -10.13 20.34
CA ILE A 133 12.63 -9.65 19.78
C ILE A 133 12.21 -8.36 20.49
N ALA A 134 12.26 -8.33 21.82
CA ALA A 134 11.89 -7.17 22.62
C ALA A 134 12.82 -5.96 22.36
N LYS A 135 14.13 -6.19 22.24
CA LYS A 135 15.12 -5.16 21.90
C LYS A 135 14.79 -4.54 20.53
N ASN A 136 14.62 -5.38 19.51
CA ASN A 136 14.28 -4.89 18.17
C ASN A 136 12.95 -4.13 18.15
N LEU A 137 11.91 -4.59 18.87
CA LEU A 137 10.66 -3.85 18.98
C LEU A 137 10.87 -2.47 19.64
N ALA A 138 11.71 -2.38 20.67
CA ALA A 138 12.03 -1.11 21.34
C ALA A 138 12.77 -0.16 20.39
N ASP A 139 13.67 -0.68 19.54
CA ASP A 139 14.36 0.10 18.52
C ASP A 139 13.38 0.64 17.48
N LEU A 140 12.47 -0.20 16.98
CA LEU A 140 11.41 0.23 16.06
C LEU A 140 10.51 1.30 16.68
N CYS A 141 10.22 1.23 17.99
CA CYS A 141 9.45 2.28 18.69
C CYS A 141 10.19 3.63 18.65
N ARG A 142 11.53 3.63 18.85
CA ARG A 142 12.33 4.85 18.77
C ARG A 142 12.34 5.43 17.36
N GLU A 143 12.51 4.59 16.35
CA GLU A 143 12.52 5.03 14.94
C GLU A 143 11.17 5.59 14.51
N VAL A 144 10.06 4.91 14.80
CA VAL A 144 8.71 5.39 14.48
C VAL A 144 8.41 6.72 15.19
N SER A 145 8.76 6.84 16.48
CA SER A 145 8.61 8.11 17.22
C SER A 145 9.42 9.24 16.57
N LYS A 146 10.68 8.96 16.17
CA LYS A 146 11.55 9.92 15.47
C LYS A 146 10.93 10.37 14.14
N ASP A 147 10.42 9.43 13.35
CA ASP A 147 9.78 9.72 12.07
C ASP A 147 8.52 10.58 12.24
N LEU A 148 7.68 10.26 13.24
CA LEU A 148 6.49 11.03 13.56
C LEU A 148 6.82 12.46 13.99
N LYS A 149 7.78 12.64 14.90
CA LYS A 149 8.23 13.97 15.35
C LYS A 149 8.81 14.78 14.21
N ARG A 150 9.65 14.17 13.36
CA ARG A 150 10.24 14.84 12.19
C ARG A 150 9.22 15.32 11.19
N SER A 151 8.16 14.52 10.97
CA SER A 151 7.08 14.85 10.03
C SER A 151 5.96 15.70 10.65
N GLY A 152 6.00 15.97 11.96
CA GLY A 152 4.96 16.72 12.67
C GLY A 152 3.64 15.96 12.83
N TYR A 153 3.68 14.61 12.72
CA TYR A 153 2.50 13.77 12.84
C TYR A 153 2.41 13.08 14.20
N ARG A 154 1.17 12.78 14.60
CA ARG A 154 0.84 11.95 15.76
C ARG A 154 -0.15 10.88 15.37
N GLY A 155 -0.05 9.71 15.97
CA GLY A 155 -0.96 8.59 15.70
C GLY A 155 -1.68 8.12 16.95
N LYS A 156 -2.76 7.37 16.77
CA LYS A 156 -3.59 6.86 17.86
C LYS A 156 -3.55 5.34 17.96
N THR A 157 -3.39 4.63 16.84
CA THR A 157 -3.42 3.17 16.84
C THR A 157 -2.03 2.60 16.58
N ILE A 158 -1.52 1.85 17.54
CA ILE A 158 -0.27 1.10 17.46
C ILE A 158 -0.59 -0.33 17.03
N THR A 159 0.11 -0.84 16.03
CA THR A 159 -0.03 -2.22 15.54
C THR A 159 1.34 -2.86 15.49
N VAL A 160 1.47 -4.00 16.18
CA VAL A 160 2.64 -4.87 16.11
C VAL A 160 2.34 -5.99 15.11
N LYS A 161 3.26 -6.23 14.19
CA LYS A 161 3.24 -7.30 13.20
C LYS A 161 4.35 -8.28 13.53
N VAL A 162 4.02 -9.55 13.59
CA VAL A 162 4.99 -10.64 13.74
C VAL A 162 4.77 -11.61 12.59
N ARG A 163 5.85 -11.98 11.91
CA ARG A 163 5.86 -13.07 10.92
C ARG A 163 6.74 -14.17 11.44
N TYR A 164 6.19 -15.38 11.48
CA TYR A 164 6.91 -16.58 11.89
C TYR A 164 7.73 -17.17 10.72
N SER A 165 8.55 -18.19 11.04
CA SER A 165 9.38 -18.91 10.06
C SER A 165 8.58 -19.61 8.95
N ASP A 166 7.35 -20.04 9.25
CA ASP A 166 6.39 -20.60 8.29
C ASP A 166 5.69 -19.53 7.41
N PHE A 167 6.15 -18.27 7.46
CA PHE A 167 5.59 -17.11 6.78
C PHE A 167 4.18 -16.69 7.25
N LYS A 168 3.59 -17.38 8.23
CA LYS A 168 2.34 -16.95 8.84
C LYS A 168 2.55 -15.62 9.56
N THR A 169 1.71 -14.64 9.22
CA THR A 169 1.77 -13.30 9.81
C THR A 169 0.61 -13.08 10.76
N VAL A 170 0.91 -12.60 11.95
CA VAL A 170 -0.08 -12.16 12.93
C VAL A 170 0.12 -10.68 13.25
N THR A 171 -0.99 -10.00 13.53
CA THR A 171 -0.98 -8.59 13.95
C THR A 171 -1.79 -8.42 15.22
N ARG A 172 -1.31 -7.51 16.09
CA ARG A 172 -2.08 -7.08 17.27
C ARG A 172 -2.07 -5.56 17.33
N ALA A 173 -3.22 -4.98 17.60
CA ALA A 173 -3.36 -3.52 17.63
C ALA A 173 -3.90 -3.06 18.99
N LYS A 174 -3.47 -1.86 19.38
CA LYS A 174 -4.01 -1.09 20.50
C LYS A 174 -4.27 0.33 20.05
N THR A 175 -5.47 0.84 20.30
CA THR A 175 -5.80 2.23 20.09
C THR A 175 -5.68 2.95 21.44
N LEU A 176 -4.91 4.03 21.47
CA LEU A 176 -4.73 4.89 22.63
C LEU A 176 -5.94 5.82 22.80
N ASP A 177 -6.15 6.35 24.00
CA ASP A 177 -7.21 7.31 24.27
C ASP A 177 -6.94 8.66 23.60
N ARG A 178 -5.67 9.04 23.52
CA ARG A 178 -5.19 10.25 22.83
C ARG A 178 -4.14 9.93 21.78
N VAL A 179 -3.88 10.89 20.89
CA VAL A 179 -2.80 10.80 19.90
C VAL A 179 -1.45 10.94 20.60
N ALA A 180 -0.46 10.16 20.18
CA ALA A 180 0.88 10.12 20.76
C ALA A 180 1.95 10.12 19.68
N ASP A 181 3.15 10.61 20.06
CA ASP A 181 4.38 10.56 19.28
C ASP A 181 5.60 10.29 20.20
N SER A 182 5.37 10.13 21.52
CA SER A 182 6.43 9.82 22.48
C SER A 182 6.84 8.35 22.39
N VAL A 183 8.13 8.09 22.62
CA VAL A 183 8.69 6.73 22.62
C VAL A 183 8.04 5.87 23.70
N GLU A 184 7.80 6.46 24.88
CA GLU A 184 7.27 5.79 26.08
C GLU A 184 5.85 5.27 25.83
N GLU A 185 4.96 6.12 25.31
CA GLU A 185 3.57 5.75 25.02
C GLU A 185 3.49 4.70 23.90
N ILE A 186 4.28 4.88 22.83
CA ILE A 186 4.36 3.93 21.72
C ILE A 186 4.89 2.59 22.21
N ARG A 187 5.98 2.59 23.00
CA ARG A 187 6.61 1.40 23.55
C ARG A 187 5.65 0.64 24.47
N LYS A 188 5.01 1.31 25.42
CA LYS A 188 4.03 0.69 26.32
C LYS A 188 2.95 -0.04 25.54
N ALA A 189 2.32 0.62 24.57
CA ALA A 189 1.27 0.03 23.76
C ALA A 189 1.78 -1.10 22.83
N ALA A 190 3.00 -0.97 22.29
CA ALA A 190 3.62 -2.00 21.46
C ALA A 190 3.90 -3.29 22.25
N PHE A 191 4.43 -3.17 23.48
CA PHE A 191 4.68 -4.33 24.33
C PHE A 191 3.39 -5.00 24.80
N GLU A 192 2.33 -4.25 25.08
CA GLU A 192 1.01 -4.81 25.33
C GLU A 192 0.43 -5.54 24.10
N CYS A 193 0.72 -5.07 22.89
CA CYS A 193 0.38 -5.78 21.67
C CYS A 193 1.20 -7.05 21.52
N LEU A 194 2.52 -7.00 21.75
CA LEU A 194 3.41 -8.15 21.65
C LEU A 194 3.05 -9.25 22.67
N ALA A 195 2.67 -8.89 23.89
CA ALA A 195 2.25 -9.82 24.92
C ALA A 195 1.02 -10.67 24.52
N ARG A 196 0.22 -10.21 23.55
CA ARG A 196 -0.93 -10.96 23.00
C ARG A 196 -0.57 -11.80 21.76
N VAL A 197 0.71 -11.85 21.38
CA VAL A 197 1.21 -12.70 20.30
C VAL A 197 1.75 -13.99 20.89
N GLU A 198 1.32 -15.11 20.34
CA GLU A 198 1.84 -16.42 20.74
C GLU A 198 3.25 -16.63 20.17
N LEU A 199 4.27 -16.52 21.03
CA LEU A 199 5.68 -16.72 20.66
C LEU A 199 6.23 -18.06 21.12
N LYS A 200 5.50 -18.79 21.97
CA LYS A 200 5.95 -20.07 22.53
C LYS A 200 6.16 -21.09 21.41
N ASN A 201 7.36 -21.65 21.36
CA ASN A 201 7.77 -22.67 20.36
C ASN A 201 7.67 -22.21 18.89
N LYS A 202 7.68 -20.88 18.61
CA LYS A 202 7.63 -20.35 17.26
C LYS A 202 8.83 -19.45 17.00
N LYS A 203 9.57 -19.72 15.92
CA LYS A 203 10.63 -18.84 15.45
C LYS A 203 10.02 -17.60 14.78
N VAL A 204 10.56 -16.44 15.09
CA VAL A 204 10.15 -15.17 14.50
C VAL A 204 11.13 -14.77 13.39
N ARG A 205 10.59 -14.56 12.20
CA ARG A 205 11.32 -14.13 11.02
C ARG A 205 11.33 -12.60 10.86
N LEU A 206 10.25 -11.94 11.26
CA LEU A 206 10.10 -10.49 11.10
C LEU A 206 9.29 -9.92 12.25
N ILE A 207 9.72 -8.75 12.72
CA ILE A 207 8.92 -7.91 13.61
C ILE A 207 8.73 -6.53 12.99
N GLY A 208 7.52 -5.98 13.12
CA GLY A 208 7.18 -4.65 12.61
C GLY A 208 6.31 -3.87 13.58
N LEU A 209 6.47 -2.57 13.53
CA LEU A 209 5.66 -1.60 14.26
C LEU A 209 5.05 -0.61 13.28
N ARG A 210 3.76 -0.38 13.42
CA ARG A 210 3.03 0.64 12.67
C ARG A 210 2.25 1.50 13.64
N GLN A 211 2.32 2.80 13.46
CA GLN A 211 1.40 3.73 14.10
C GLN A 211 0.55 4.40 13.05
N SER A 212 -0.75 4.31 13.21
CA SER A 212 -1.71 4.84 12.25
C SER A 212 -2.76 5.73 12.90
N ARG A 213 -3.36 6.52 12.05
CA ARG A 213 -4.52 7.33 12.36
C ARG A 213 -5.76 6.42 12.45
N LYS A 214 -6.49 6.48 13.58
CA LYS A 214 -7.89 6.06 13.61
C LYS A 214 -8.70 7.25 14.15
N GLY A 215 -9.54 7.85 13.27
CA GLY A 215 -10.31 9.07 13.62
C GLY A 215 -9.70 10.36 13.05
N ARG A 216 -10.53 11.37 12.90
CA ARG A 216 -10.33 12.64 12.18
C ARG A 216 -9.37 13.65 12.83
N CYS A 217 -8.24 13.26 13.40
CA CYS A 217 -7.35 14.29 13.92
C CYS A 217 -5.88 13.93 13.72
N ILE A 218 -5.27 14.47 12.66
CA ILE A 218 -3.86 14.82 12.64
C ILE A 218 -3.81 16.30 13.02
N ILE A 219 -3.35 16.60 14.20
CA ILE A 219 -2.91 17.95 14.51
C ILE A 219 -1.52 18.06 13.87
N ARG A 220 -1.44 18.64 12.70
CA ARG A 220 -0.20 19.15 12.14
C ARG A 220 0.19 20.34 13.01
N TRP A 221 1.25 20.21 13.80
CA TRP A 221 1.85 21.38 14.41
C TRP A 221 2.44 22.22 13.28
N VAL A 222 1.68 23.23 12.84
CA VAL A 222 2.27 24.32 12.08
C VAL A 222 3.12 25.05 13.12
N ARG A 223 4.44 24.96 13.02
CA ARG A 223 5.32 25.93 13.67
C ARG A 223 4.88 27.28 13.14
N CYS A 224 4.18 28.04 13.96
CA CYS A 224 3.93 29.45 13.69
C CYS A 224 5.30 30.12 13.58
N PRO A 225 5.68 30.72 12.45
CA PRO A 225 6.86 31.55 12.42
C PRO A 225 6.52 32.73 13.36
N ILE A 226 7.29 32.85 14.44
CA ILE A 226 7.29 34.06 15.26
C ILE A 226 7.80 35.15 14.35
N VAL A 227 6.91 35.96 13.82
CA VAL A 227 7.25 37.22 13.17
C VAL A 227 7.71 38.14 14.31
N SER A 228 9.02 38.24 14.49
CA SER A 228 9.64 39.29 15.29
C SER A 228 9.43 40.61 14.54
N ILE A 229 8.39 41.35 14.92
CA ILE A 229 8.33 42.76 14.60
C ILE A 229 9.31 43.44 15.57
N ILE A 230 10.49 43.77 15.08
CA ILE A 230 11.35 44.77 15.70
C ILE A 230 11.13 46.09 14.95
N ARG A 231 10.82 47.09 15.73
CA ARG A 231 10.69 48.49 15.35
C ARG A 231 11.95 49.04 14.65
#